data_876ba5a3ca243ad87af0247fe123205e
#
_entry.id   876ba5a3ca243ad87af0247fe123205e
#
_cell.length_a   1.000
_cell.length_b   1.000
_cell.length_c   1.000
_cell.angle_alpha   90.00
_cell.angle_beta   90.00
_cell.angle_gamma   90.00
#
_symmetry.space_group_name_H-M   'P 1'
#
loop_
_entity.id
_entity.type
_entity.pdbx_description
1 polymer ?
#
loop_
_entity_poly.entity_id
_entity_poly.type
_entity_poly.pdbx_seq_one_letter_code
_entity_poly.pdbx_strand_id
1 'polypeptide(L)'
;LDIDFTIISRSDSTLRGHYPTETQVIYDVLKQNHIHIDGEILCPYLDGIRRTENDIHYVLVNDVWVPVGKTEFAKDKTFSFQSSNLKEYVEEKTNKAYLASSCISLSIADLQDESLVVSKLNSVSGFRKVIVNCTCMQDLQKFVSAYEKTDKRYIFRCAASLVKELGHITDSSYLEKEDCINDGLGGLILVG
;
A
#
# COMPACT_ATOMS: atom_id res chain seq x y z
N LEU A 1 -5.59 1.80 26.90
CA LEU A 1 -6.56 0.99 26.14
C LEU A 1 -5.80 -0.20 25.55
N ASP A 2 -6.09 -1.40 26.03
CA ASP A 2 -5.57 -2.66 25.43
C ASP A 2 -6.41 -2.98 24.16
N ILE A 3 -6.25 -2.16 23.15
CA ILE A 3 -6.90 -2.36 21.86
C ILE A 3 -5.80 -2.75 20.87
N ASP A 4 -5.95 -3.89 20.23
CA ASP A 4 -5.13 -4.24 19.08
C ASP A 4 -5.55 -3.39 17.88
N PHE A 5 -4.56 -2.83 17.16
CA PHE A 5 -4.82 -1.93 16.04
C PHE A 5 -3.80 -2.11 14.93
N THR A 6 -4.24 -1.84 13.73
CA THR A 6 -3.38 -1.76 12.53
C THR A 6 -3.38 -0.33 12.00
N ILE A 7 -2.21 0.20 11.69
CA ILE A 7 -2.10 1.54 11.12
C ILE A 7 -1.92 1.45 9.61
N ILE A 8 -2.82 2.11 8.91
CA ILE A 8 -2.80 2.21 7.45
C ILE A 8 -2.62 3.68 7.05
N SER A 9 -1.46 3.99 6.49
CA SER A 9 -1.23 5.23 5.75
C SER A 9 -1.77 5.03 4.34
N ARG A 10 -3.05 5.38 4.13
CA ARG A 10 -3.69 5.29 2.81
C ARG A 10 -3.15 6.40 1.92
N SER A 11 -2.26 6.04 1.03
CA SER A 11 -1.52 6.95 0.15
C SER A 11 -2.05 6.95 -1.29
N ASP A 12 -1.49 7.82 -2.10
CA ASP A 12 -1.75 7.86 -3.53
C ASP A 12 -1.19 6.61 -4.23
N SER A 13 -2.02 5.95 -5.01
CA SER A 13 -1.65 4.77 -5.80
C SER A 13 -0.64 5.06 -6.92
N THR A 14 -0.30 6.33 -7.17
CA THR A 14 0.72 6.77 -8.13
C THR A 14 2.03 7.20 -7.47
N LEU A 15 2.25 6.80 -6.22
CA LEU A 15 3.46 7.00 -5.40
C LEU A 15 3.72 8.45 -4.95
N ARG A 16 2.85 9.42 -5.25
CA ARG A 16 2.97 10.79 -4.75
C ARG A 16 2.63 10.86 -3.27
N GLY A 17 3.12 11.89 -2.60
CA GLY A 17 2.88 12.14 -1.18
C GLY A 17 4.16 12.26 -0.37
N HIS A 18 4.02 12.47 0.94
CA HIS A 18 5.11 12.74 1.87
C HIS A 18 5.86 11.47 2.33
N TYR A 19 6.15 10.57 1.41
CA TYR A 19 6.97 9.40 1.72
C TYR A 19 8.47 9.77 1.75
N PRO A 20 9.26 9.32 2.72
CA PRO A 20 8.92 8.42 3.83
C PRO A 20 8.44 9.13 5.10
N THR A 21 8.40 10.47 5.12
CA THR A 21 8.18 11.27 6.34
C THR A 21 6.93 10.84 7.11
N GLU A 22 5.84 10.58 6.40
CA GLU A 22 4.55 10.20 6.96
C GLU A 22 4.64 8.91 7.79
N THR A 23 5.14 7.84 7.19
CA THR A 23 5.26 6.54 7.87
C THR A 23 6.41 6.51 8.88
N GLN A 24 7.46 7.29 8.65
CA GLN A 24 8.57 7.41 9.59
C GLN A 24 8.15 8.10 10.89
N VAL A 25 7.37 9.20 10.80
CA VAL A 25 6.85 9.89 12.00
C VAL A 25 5.93 8.96 12.79
N ILE A 26 5.06 8.21 12.13
CA ILE A 26 4.21 7.22 12.81
C ILE A 26 5.08 6.19 13.55
N TYR A 27 6.09 5.63 12.88
CA TYR A 27 7.01 4.67 13.48
C TYR A 27 7.74 5.25 14.71
N ASP A 28 8.25 6.49 14.59
CA ASP A 28 9.02 7.13 15.67
C ASP A 28 8.14 7.41 16.89
N VAL A 29 6.90 7.86 16.68
CA VAL A 29 5.92 8.08 17.77
C VAL A 29 5.56 6.75 18.46
N LEU A 30 5.30 5.70 17.70
CA LEU A 30 4.99 4.38 18.26
C LEU A 30 6.17 3.84 19.08
N LYS A 31 7.39 3.96 18.54
CA LYS A 31 8.62 3.56 19.24
C LYS A 31 8.84 4.32 20.54
N GLN A 32 8.58 5.64 20.55
CA GLN A 32 8.66 6.46 21.78
C GLN A 32 7.64 6.01 22.84
N ASN A 33 6.50 5.49 22.41
CA ASN A 33 5.46 4.94 23.29
C ASN A 33 5.62 3.42 23.55
N HIS A 34 6.82 2.86 23.28
CA HIS A 34 7.13 1.45 23.49
C HIS A 34 6.26 0.47 22.71
N ILE A 35 5.65 0.91 21.61
CA ILE A 35 4.90 0.06 20.70
C ILE A 35 5.86 -0.40 19.59
N HIS A 36 6.09 -1.70 19.55
CA HIS A 36 7.00 -2.30 18.59
C HIS A 36 6.34 -2.45 17.20
N ILE A 37 7.05 -2.01 16.17
CA ILE A 37 6.69 -2.21 14.76
C ILE A 37 7.85 -2.88 14.04
N ASP A 38 7.59 -3.98 13.38
CA ASP A 38 8.61 -4.81 12.72
C ASP A 38 9.01 -4.28 11.35
N GLY A 39 8.05 -3.75 10.60
CA GLY A 39 8.32 -3.27 9.23
C GLY A 39 7.24 -2.37 8.67
N GLU A 40 7.43 -2.00 7.41
CA GLU A 40 6.48 -1.24 6.61
C GLU A 40 6.12 -2.03 5.34
N ILE A 41 4.82 -2.18 5.08
CA ILE A 41 4.30 -2.80 3.86
C ILE A 41 4.01 -1.71 2.83
N LEU A 42 4.60 -1.83 1.64
CA LEU A 42 4.29 -1.01 0.47
C LEU A 42 3.47 -1.82 -0.52
N CYS A 43 2.21 -1.42 -0.73
CA CYS A 43 1.29 -2.06 -1.66
C CYS A 43 0.42 -1.00 -2.36
N PRO A 44 0.92 -0.31 -3.38
CA PRO A 44 0.18 0.73 -4.10
C PRO A 44 -0.83 0.16 -5.12
N TYR A 45 -1.15 -1.13 -5.04
CA TYR A 45 -2.13 -1.77 -5.91
C TYR A 45 -3.50 -1.10 -5.79
N LEU A 46 -4.11 -0.82 -6.94
CA LEU A 46 -5.49 -0.35 -7.04
C LEU A 46 -6.17 -1.10 -8.18
N ASP A 47 -7.22 -1.80 -7.84
CA ASP A 47 -7.89 -2.73 -8.74
C ASP A 47 -8.22 -2.12 -10.10
N GLY A 48 -7.94 -2.86 -11.15
CA GLY A 48 -8.18 -2.50 -12.53
C GLY A 48 -7.24 -1.42 -13.12
N ILE A 49 -6.54 -0.60 -12.32
CA ILE A 49 -5.80 0.56 -12.84
C ILE A 49 -4.36 0.72 -12.34
N ARG A 50 -3.95 -0.04 -11.33
CA ARG A 50 -2.58 -0.03 -10.77
C ARG A 50 -2.16 -1.43 -10.39
N ARG A 51 -0.96 -1.85 -10.78
CA ARG A 51 -0.40 -3.15 -10.41
C ARG A 51 1.09 -3.06 -10.15
N THR A 52 1.61 -4.03 -9.38
CA THR A 52 3.05 -4.19 -9.17
C THR A 52 3.45 -5.60 -9.56
N GLU A 53 4.43 -5.73 -10.45
CA GLU A 53 4.94 -7.00 -10.94
C GLU A 53 6.46 -6.92 -11.09
N ASN A 54 7.19 -7.90 -10.58
CA ASN A 54 8.66 -7.89 -10.51
C ASN A 54 9.22 -6.61 -9.86
N ASP A 55 8.55 -6.16 -8.79
CA ASP A 55 8.80 -4.92 -8.06
C ASP A 55 8.61 -3.63 -8.87
N ILE A 56 8.21 -3.72 -10.13
CA ILE A 56 7.88 -2.56 -10.97
C ILE A 56 6.41 -2.20 -10.78
N HIS A 57 6.16 -0.95 -10.44
CA HIS A 57 4.80 -0.42 -10.32
C HIS A 57 4.32 0.17 -11.65
N TYR A 58 3.15 -0.24 -12.09
CA TYR A 58 2.52 0.15 -13.35
C TYR A 58 1.22 0.90 -13.14
N VAL A 59 0.95 1.78 -14.07
CA VAL A 59 -0.28 2.56 -14.20
C VAL A 59 -0.93 2.21 -15.53
N LEU A 60 -2.24 1.96 -15.53
CA LEU A 60 -2.99 1.80 -16.77
C LEU A 60 -3.27 3.18 -17.39
N VAL A 61 -2.76 3.41 -18.59
CA VAL A 61 -2.95 4.64 -19.37
C VAL A 61 -3.38 4.26 -20.78
N ASN A 62 -4.58 4.65 -21.19
CA ASN A 62 -5.14 4.31 -22.51
C ASN A 62 -5.00 2.80 -22.82
N ASP A 63 -5.44 1.96 -21.90
CA ASP A 63 -5.39 0.49 -21.97
C ASP A 63 -3.99 -0.12 -22.09
N VAL A 64 -2.93 0.64 -21.79
CA VAL A 64 -1.55 0.18 -21.78
C VAL A 64 -0.96 0.31 -20.36
N TRP A 65 -0.29 -0.75 -19.90
CA TRP A 65 0.44 -0.73 -18.64
C TRP A 65 1.78 0.00 -18.81
N VAL A 66 1.89 1.17 -18.19
CA VAL A 66 3.07 2.04 -18.27
C VAL A 66 3.78 2.03 -16.90
N PRO A 67 5.10 1.79 -16.84
CA PRO A 67 5.85 1.95 -15.59
C PRO A 67 5.66 3.37 -15.03
N VAL A 68 5.32 3.48 -13.74
CA VAL A 68 4.90 4.75 -13.11
C VAL A 68 5.92 5.87 -13.24
N GLY A 69 7.21 5.56 -13.20
CA GLY A 69 8.29 6.53 -13.40
C GLY A 69 8.35 7.16 -14.80
N LYS A 70 7.63 6.57 -15.78
CA LYS A 70 7.51 7.11 -17.14
C LYS A 70 6.25 7.95 -17.35
N THR A 71 5.44 8.12 -16.30
CA THR A 71 4.18 8.88 -16.35
C THR A 71 4.36 10.32 -15.86
N GLU A 72 3.34 11.14 -16.08
CA GLU A 72 3.32 12.51 -15.54
C GLU A 72 3.31 12.54 -14.00
N PHE A 73 2.87 11.46 -13.35
CA PHE A 73 2.88 11.37 -11.88
C PHE A 73 4.30 11.46 -11.30
N ALA A 74 5.29 10.89 -11.99
CA ALA A 74 6.69 10.96 -11.56
C ALA A 74 7.30 12.36 -11.69
N LYS A 75 6.69 13.23 -12.51
CA LYS A 75 7.13 14.60 -12.76
C LYS A 75 6.40 15.63 -11.88
N ASP A 76 5.68 15.17 -10.87
CA ASP A 76 4.98 16.07 -9.94
C ASP A 76 5.96 17.08 -9.33
N LYS A 77 5.54 18.36 -9.25
CA LYS A 77 6.42 19.45 -8.79
C LYS A 77 6.87 19.31 -7.34
N THR A 78 6.05 18.65 -6.51
CA THR A 78 6.30 18.50 -5.06
C THR A 78 6.78 17.09 -4.71
N PHE A 79 6.21 16.09 -5.37
CA PHE A 79 6.37 14.67 -5.02
C PHE A 79 7.05 13.85 -6.11
N SER A 80 7.92 14.49 -6.89
CA SER A 80 8.63 13.80 -7.98
C SER A 80 9.42 12.58 -7.48
N PHE A 81 9.59 11.63 -8.38
CA PHE A 81 10.42 10.44 -8.21
C PHE A 81 10.88 9.93 -9.59
N GLN A 82 11.86 9.03 -9.61
CA GLN A 82 12.44 8.54 -10.86
C GLN A 82 12.12 7.06 -11.11
N SER A 83 12.28 6.23 -10.07
CA SER A 83 12.19 4.79 -10.27
C SER A 83 10.76 4.27 -10.26
N SER A 84 10.47 3.36 -11.20
CA SER A 84 9.26 2.53 -11.19
C SER A 84 9.43 1.27 -10.34
N ASN A 85 10.66 0.87 -10.02
CA ASN A 85 10.95 -0.23 -9.13
C ASN A 85 10.76 0.23 -7.68
N LEU A 86 9.85 -0.39 -6.95
CA LEU A 86 9.47 0.05 -5.60
C LEU A 86 10.61 -0.06 -4.59
N LYS A 87 11.57 -0.97 -4.76
CA LYS A 87 12.76 -1.05 -3.90
C LYS A 87 13.69 0.14 -4.14
N GLU A 88 13.91 0.48 -5.41
CA GLU A 88 14.70 1.65 -5.78
C GLU A 88 13.99 2.96 -5.40
N TYR A 89 12.65 3.00 -5.54
CA TYR A 89 11.84 4.12 -5.04
C TYR A 89 12.00 4.33 -3.53
N VAL A 90 12.01 3.25 -2.75
CA VAL A 90 12.31 3.32 -1.31
C VAL A 90 13.69 3.91 -1.08
N GLU A 91 14.72 3.40 -1.75
CA GLU A 91 16.09 3.90 -1.60
C GLU A 91 16.19 5.38 -1.97
N GLU A 92 15.60 5.77 -3.11
CA GLU A 92 15.54 7.16 -3.59
C GLU A 92 14.88 8.08 -2.55
N LYS A 93 13.67 7.74 -2.13
CA LYS A 93 12.84 8.61 -1.26
C LYS A 93 13.32 8.66 0.18
N THR A 94 14.04 7.65 0.63
CA THR A 94 14.64 7.61 1.97
C THR A 94 16.06 8.17 2.01
N ASN A 95 16.55 8.75 0.90
CA ASN A 95 17.93 9.21 0.78
C ASN A 95 18.94 8.11 1.20
N LYS A 96 18.70 6.86 0.76
CA LYS A 96 19.50 5.67 1.06
C LYS A 96 19.49 5.22 2.53
N ALA A 97 18.60 5.74 3.37
CA ALA A 97 18.43 5.20 4.73
C ALA A 97 17.98 3.73 4.69
N TYR A 98 17.22 3.35 3.67
CA TYR A 98 16.86 1.96 3.36
C TYR A 98 17.26 1.65 1.94
N LEU A 99 18.28 0.79 1.78
CA LEU A 99 18.79 0.38 0.47
C LEU A 99 17.79 -0.55 -0.24
N ALA A 100 17.73 -0.48 -1.57
CA ALA A 100 16.90 -1.38 -2.39
C ALA A 100 17.18 -2.86 -2.08
N SER A 101 18.44 -3.20 -1.83
CA SER A 101 18.89 -4.56 -1.47
C SER A 101 18.40 -5.02 -0.09
N SER A 102 18.04 -4.09 0.80
CA SER A 102 17.51 -4.40 2.13
C SER A 102 16.00 -4.63 2.14
N CYS A 103 15.31 -4.22 1.09
CA CYS A 103 13.88 -4.41 0.95
C CYS A 103 13.55 -5.89 0.69
N ILE A 104 12.49 -6.37 1.33
CA ILE A 104 11.97 -7.71 1.10
C ILE A 104 10.91 -7.61 -0.01
N SER A 105 10.97 -8.51 -0.98
CA SER A 105 9.95 -8.63 -2.02
C SER A 105 9.10 -9.87 -1.77
N LEU A 106 7.79 -9.70 -1.82
CA LEU A 106 6.82 -10.77 -1.96
C LEU A 106 6.38 -10.80 -3.43
N SER A 107 6.92 -11.75 -4.19
CA SER A 107 6.58 -11.91 -5.60
C SER A 107 5.20 -12.54 -5.79
N ILE A 108 4.64 -12.45 -6.99
CA ILE A 108 3.39 -13.16 -7.35
C ILE A 108 3.53 -14.67 -7.14
N ALA A 109 4.72 -15.23 -7.40
CA ALA A 109 4.99 -16.64 -7.16
C ALA A 109 5.01 -16.97 -5.65
N ASP A 110 5.61 -16.11 -4.82
CA ASP A 110 5.62 -16.27 -3.36
C ASP A 110 4.18 -16.31 -2.81
N LEU A 111 3.28 -15.48 -3.34
CA LEU A 111 1.89 -15.41 -2.90
C LEU A 111 1.09 -16.70 -3.16
N GLN A 112 1.62 -17.63 -3.94
CA GLN A 112 1.00 -18.95 -4.13
C GLN A 112 1.32 -19.92 -2.99
N ASP A 113 2.31 -19.59 -2.14
CA ASP A 113 2.71 -20.37 -0.96
C ASP A 113 2.55 -19.52 0.30
N GLU A 114 1.41 -19.69 0.98
CA GLU A 114 1.08 -18.95 2.21
C GLU A 114 2.16 -19.13 3.28
N SER A 115 2.69 -20.35 3.45
CA SER A 115 3.72 -20.64 4.46
C SER A 115 5.01 -19.87 4.18
N LEU A 116 5.38 -19.73 2.91
CA LEU A 116 6.53 -18.93 2.49
C LEU A 116 6.32 -17.44 2.79
N VAL A 117 5.12 -16.90 2.50
CA VAL A 117 4.79 -15.50 2.80
C VAL A 117 4.86 -15.25 4.30
N VAL A 118 4.22 -16.09 5.11
CA VAL A 118 4.27 -16.01 6.59
C VAL A 118 5.72 -16.05 7.08
N SER A 119 6.55 -16.97 6.57
CA SER A 119 7.96 -17.08 6.94
C SER A 119 8.74 -15.82 6.58
N LYS A 120 8.56 -15.28 5.37
CA LYS A 120 9.20 -14.02 4.95
C LYS A 120 8.78 -12.86 5.83
N LEU A 121 7.48 -12.72 6.10
CA LEU A 121 6.97 -11.65 6.99
C LEU A 121 7.53 -11.81 8.42
N ASN A 122 7.53 -13.01 8.99
CA ASN A 122 8.07 -13.25 10.32
C ASN A 122 9.58 -13.00 10.44
N SER A 123 10.32 -12.98 9.33
CA SER A 123 11.75 -12.64 9.29
C SER A 123 12.02 -11.13 9.32
N VAL A 124 11.00 -10.29 9.17
CA VAL A 124 11.13 -8.83 9.12
C VAL A 124 11.44 -8.27 10.50
N SER A 125 12.37 -7.33 10.57
CA SER A 125 12.70 -6.58 11.79
C SER A 125 13.36 -5.25 11.40
N GLY A 126 13.46 -4.32 12.37
CA GLY A 126 14.19 -3.06 12.18
C GLY A 126 13.50 -2.10 11.20
N PHE A 127 12.19 -2.16 11.13
CA PHE A 127 11.35 -1.32 10.25
C PHE A 127 11.70 -1.46 8.76
N ARG A 128 12.19 -2.66 8.35
CA ARG A 128 12.47 -2.94 6.93
C ARG A 128 11.21 -2.81 6.09
N LYS A 129 11.42 -2.50 4.82
CA LYS A 129 10.36 -2.27 3.83
C LYS A 129 10.06 -3.57 3.10
N VAL A 130 8.80 -3.89 2.99
CA VAL A 130 8.29 -5.08 2.28
C VAL A 130 7.48 -4.61 1.09
N ILE A 131 7.88 -5.03 -0.09
CA ILE A 131 7.18 -4.73 -1.34
C ILE A 131 6.24 -5.89 -1.65
N VAL A 132 4.95 -5.61 -1.79
CA VAL A 132 3.96 -6.61 -2.20
C VAL A 132 3.68 -6.45 -3.69
N ASN A 133 4.06 -7.47 -4.46
CA ASN A 133 3.67 -7.58 -5.86
C ASN A 133 2.23 -8.07 -5.93
N CYS A 134 1.41 -7.39 -6.73
CA CYS A 134 -0.01 -7.67 -6.84
C CYS A 134 -0.51 -7.22 -8.21
N THR A 135 -1.16 -8.12 -8.95
CA THR A 135 -1.69 -7.87 -10.28
C THR A 135 -3.21 -8.02 -10.36
N CYS A 136 -3.82 -8.65 -9.37
CA CYS A 136 -5.26 -8.85 -9.27
C CYS A 136 -5.69 -8.93 -7.80
N MET A 137 -7.00 -8.88 -7.54
CA MET A 137 -7.54 -8.95 -6.18
C MET A 137 -7.21 -10.27 -5.49
N GLN A 138 -7.10 -11.38 -6.22
CA GLN A 138 -6.73 -12.68 -5.64
C GLN A 138 -5.31 -12.69 -5.05
N ASP A 139 -4.36 -11.98 -5.67
CA ASP A 139 -3.01 -11.82 -5.13
C ASP A 139 -3.08 -11.08 -3.77
N LEU A 140 -3.91 -10.02 -3.72
CA LEU A 140 -4.09 -9.23 -2.52
C LEU A 140 -4.74 -10.03 -1.38
N GLN A 141 -5.76 -10.83 -1.70
CA GLN A 141 -6.43 -11.72 -0.75
C GLN A 141 -5.47 -12.76 -0.16
N LYS A 142 -4.62 -13.37 -1.00
CA LYS A 142 -3.58 -14.29 -0.53
C LYS A 142 -2.57 -13.62 0.39
N PHE A 143 -2.16 -12.40 0.05
CA PHE A 143 -1.28 -11.63 0.90
C PHE A 143 -1.92 -11.36 2.28
N VAL A 144 -3.17 -10.88 2.31
CA VAL A 144 -3.87 -10.56 3.56
C VAL A 144 -4.07 -11.82 4.41
N SER A 145 -4.52 -12.95 3.79
CA SER A 145 -4.65 -14.23 4.48
C SER A 145 -3.36 -14.71 5.15
N ALA A 146 -2.22 -14.52 4.48
CA ALA A 146 -0.91 -14.85 5.04
C ALA A 146 -0.48 -13.85 6.13
N TYR A 147 -0.72 -12.55 5.93
CA TYR A 147 -0.40 -11.51 6.91
C TYR A 147 -1.13 -11.75 8.24
N GLU A 148 -2.40 -12.10 8.23
CA GLU A 148 -3.21 -12.36 9.42
C GLU A 148 -2.72 -13.54 10.27
N LYS A 149 -1.84 -14.38 9.69
CA LYS A 149 -1.20 -15.52 10.40
C LYS A 149 0.17 -15.17 10.97
N THR A 150 0.60 -13.92 10.83
CA THR A 150 1.89 -13.46 11.37
C THR A 150 1.71 -12.86 12.78
N ASP A 151 2.73 -13.01 13.61
CA ASP A 151 2.80 -12.36 14.92
C ASP A 151 3.47 -10.97 14.85
N LYS A 152 3.69 -10.45 13.65
CA LYS A 152 4.42 -9.22 13.37
C LYS A 152 3.50 -8.03 13.19
N ARG A 153 3.96 -6.85 13.61
CA ARG A 153 3.24 -5.60 13.45
C ARG A 153 3.85 -4.74 12.36
N TYR A 154 3.00 -4.25 11.48
CA TYR A 154 3.40 -3.43 10.34
C TYR A 154 2.65 -2.11 10.29
N ILE A 155 3.30 -1.08 9.75
CA ILE A 155 2.63 0.10 9.20
C ILE A 155 2.40 -0.18 7.71
N PHE A 156 1.21 0.09 7.23
CA PHE A 156 0.87 -0.08 5.82
C PHE A 156 0.91 1.25 5.10
N ARG A 157 1.65 1.31 3.99
CA ARG A 157 1.55 2.37 2.99
C ARG A 157 0.94 1.77 1.73
N CYS A 158 -0.34 2.07 1.48
CA CYS A 158 -1.07 1.36 0.44
C CYS A 158 -2.15 2.21 -0.22
N ALA A 159 -2.66 1.72 -1.35
CA ALA A 159 -3.86 2.25 -1.99
C ALA A 159 -5.14 1.61 -1.41
N ALA A 160 -6.29 2.04 -1.92
CA ALA A 160 -7.59 1.70 -1.36
C ALA A 160 -7.93 0.20 -1.38
N SER A 161 -7.45 -0.55 -2.39
CA SER A 161 -7.76 -1.98 -2.50
C SER A 161 -7.26 -2.79 -1.31
N LEU A 162 -6.05 -2.48 -0.79
CA LEU A 162 -5.55 -3.17 0.40
C LEU A 162 -6.33 -2.78 1.67
N VAL A 163 -6.79 -1.52 1.78
CA VAL A 163 -7.65 -1.09 2.90
C VAL A 163 -8.93 -1.91 2.94
N LYS A 164 -9.54 -2.13 1.76
CA LYS A 164 -10.74 -2.95 1.62
C LYS A 164 -10.52 -4.37 2.14
N GLU A 165 -9.44 -5.02 1.69
CA GLU A 165 -9.15 -6.41 2.09
C GLU A 165 -8.79 -6.52 3.57
N LEU A 166 -7.93 -5.65 4.11
CA LEU A 166 -7.57 -5.62 5.54
C LEU A 166 -8.76 -5.32 6.46
N GLY A 167 -9.71 -4.55 5.96
CA GLY A 167 -10.94 -4.22 6.69
C GLY A 167 -12.07 -5.23 6.49
N HIS A 168 -11.85 -6.30 5.71
CA HIS A 168 -12.89 -7.28 5.31
C HIS A 168 -14.17 -6.61 4.78
N ILE A 169 -13.98 -5.49 4.03
CA ILE A 169 -15.10 -4.72 3.49
C ILE A 169 -15.65 -5.44 2.26
N THR A 170 -16.88 -5.86 2.36
CA THR A 170 -17.58 -6.50 1.24
C THR A 170 -18.03 -5.48 0.20
N ASP A 171 -18.18 -5.93 -1.05
CA ASP A 171 -18.78 -5.11 -2.09
C ASP A 171 -20.24 -4.84 -1.75
N SER A 172 -20.65 -3.59 -1.97
CA SER A 172 -22.04 -3.16 -1.91
C SER A 172 -22.50 -2.70 -3.30
N SER A 173 -23.82 -2.65 -3.52
CA SER A 173 -24.37 -2.02 -4.70
C SER A 173 -23.98 -0.55 -4.74
N TYR A 174 -23.91 0.01 -5.95
CA TYR A 174 -23.77 1.45 -6.11
C TYR A 174 -24.95 2.15 -5.48
N LEU A 175 -24.70 3.38 -4.97
CA LEU A 175 -25.77 4.24 -4.51
C LEU A 175 -26.72 4.55 -5.66
N GLU A 176 -28.00 4.28 -5.46
CA GLU A 176 -29.07 4.68 -6.36
C GLU A 176 -29.55 6.09 -6.01
N LYS A 177 -30.32 6.69 -6.92
CA LYS A 177 -30.85 8.04 -6.69
C LYS A 177 -31.67 8.12 -5.40
N GLU A 178 -32.42 7.07 -5.12
CA GLU A 178 -33.29 6.94 -3.96
C GLU A 178 -32.52 6.90 -2.64
N ASP A 179 -31.32 6.34 -2.63
CA ASP A 179 -30.42 6.32 -1.46
C ASP A 179 -29.89 7.72 -1.11
N CYS A 180 -29.87 8.62 -2.08
CA CYS A 180 -29.33 9.96 -1.96
C CYS A 180 -30.40 11.04 -1.72
N ILE A 181 -31.69 10.69 -1.80
CA ILE A 181 -32.81 11.62 -1.60
C ILE A 181 -33.25 11.61 -0.14
N ASN A 182 -33.23 12.77 0.44
CA ASN A 182 -33.69 13.01 1.78
C ASN A 182 -35.03 13.79 1.68
N ASP A 183 -36.05 13.38 2.44
CA ASP A 183 -37.45 13.83 2.33
C ASP A 183 -37.74 15.32 2.67
N GLY A 184 -36.79 16.17 2.58
CA GLY A 184 -37.13 17.49 3.03
C GLY A 184 -36.53 18.64 2.24
N LEU A 185 -35.33 18.84 2.25
CA LEU A 185 -34.72 20.03 1.72
C LEU A 185 -33.55 19.63 0.84
N GLY A 186 -33.56 20.04 -0.41
CA GLY A 186 -32.50 19.70 -1.37
C GLY A 186 -31.10 19.83 -0.79
N GLY A 187 -30.24 18.92 -1.17
CA GLY A 187 -28.82 18.93 -0.81
C GLY A 187 -27.95 19.45 -1.94
N LEU A 188 -26.80 19.98 -1.61
CA LEU A 188 -25.75 20.37 -2.56
C LEU A 188 -24.68 19.29 -2.58
N ILE A 189 -24.42 18.70 -3.78
CA ILE A 189 -23.28 17.83 -3.99
C ILE A 189 -22.20 18.67 -4.65
N LEU A 190 -21.04 18.79 -3.99
CA LEU A 190 -19.86 19.39 -4.55
C LEU A 190 -18.92 18.26 -5.03
N VAL A 191 -18.64 18.24 -6.33
CA VAL A 191 -17.69 17.34 -6.94
C VAL A 191 -16.50 18.17 -7.41
N GLY A 192 -15.32 17.86 -6.90
CA GLY A 192 -14.07 18.50 -7.27
C GLY A 192 -13.18 17.61 -8.12
#